data_5c3772f8e58e57223add967f1f108218
#
_entry.id   5c3772f8e58e57223add967f1f108218
#
_cell.length_a   1.000
_cell.length_b   1.000
_cell.length_c   1.000
_cell.angle_alpha   90.00
_cell.angle_beta   90.00
_cell.angle_gamma   90.00
#
_symmetry.space_group_name_H-M   'P 1'
#
loop_
_entity.id
_entity.type
_entity.pdbx_description
1 polymer ?
#
loop_
_entity_poly.entity_id
_entity_poly.type
_entity_poly.pdbx_seq_one_letter_code
_entity_poly.pdbx_strand_id
1 'polypeptide(L)'
;TGAYLLQGEEEFVKASALKAAEKLIPEDFRAFNMSVLYEPDADALTEACETLPLFGDRRLVVCNGLASGLDYPKLADYIEKMPESSILLINIKGAADSKNSLVKRLRSEGRAVEFDELPLSDIIKWCMKTANKQGAALDSDTARTFAGLVGTDMTAISNELQKLIDTVGPGGTITRDTISRCTVGIIEFCLLYTSPSPRDTER
;
A
#
# COMPACT_ATOMS: atom_id res chain seq x y z
N THR A 1 3.26 18.83 5.91
CA THR A 1 3.29 18.68 7.38
C THR A 1 1.90 18.39 7.92
N GLY A 2 1.79 17.81 9.12
CA GLY A 2 0.53 17.44 9.73
C GLY A 2 0.25 15.93 9.70
N ALA A 3 -0.93 15.54 10.21
CA ALA A 3 -1.36 14.14 10.25
C ALA A 3 -2.22 13.79 9.03
N TYR A 4 -2.05 12.58 8.52
CA TYR A 4 -2.80 12.03 7.41
C TYR A 4 -3.25 10.60 7.74
N LEU A 5 -4.45 10.23 7.33
CA LEU A 5 -5.00 8.89 7.45
C LEU A 5 -4.98 8.20 6.10
N LEU A 6 -4.38 7.02 6.05
CA LEU A 6 -4.41 6.09 4.93
C LEU A 6 -5.24 4.90 5.34
N GLN A 7 -6.38 4.66 4.71
CA GLN A 7 -7.29 3.57 5.04
C GLN A 7 -7.72 2.81 3.78
N GLY A 8 -8.26 1.62 3.93
CA GLY A 8 -8.74 0.78 2.82
C GLY A 8 -8.02 -0.56 2.72
N GLU A 9 -8.51 -1.41 1.85
CA GLU A 9 -8.03 -2.80 1.68
C GLU A 9 -6.84 -2.91 0.71
N GLU A 10 -6.60 -1.88 -0.14
CA GLU A 10 -5.55 -1.92 -1.16
C GLU A 10 -4.16 -1.63 -0.57
N GLU A 11 -3.56 -2.66 0.04
CA GLU A 11 -2.29 -2.56 0.75
C GLU A 11 -1.11 -2.24 -0.18
N PHE A 12 -1.12 -2.71 -1.43
CA PHE A 12 -0.02 -2.48 -2.38
C PHE A 12 0.11 -0.99 -2.73
N VAL A 13 -1.02 -0.34 -3.01
CA VAL A 13 -1.03 1.09 -3.33
C VAL A 13 -0.70 1.93 -2.10
N LYS A 14 -1.21 1.55 -0.92
CA LYS A 14 -0.82 2.19 0.36
C LYS A 14 0.67 2.09 0.62
N ALA A 15 1.27 0.90 0.45
CA ALA A 15 2.71 0.72 0.61
C ALA A 15 3.51 1.60 -0.37
N SER A 16 3.02 1.77 -1.59
CA SER A 16 3.63 2.67 -2.57
C SER A 16 3.54 4.15 -2.15
N ALA A 17 2.42 4.56 -1.56
CA ALA A 17 2.24 5.91 -1.01
C ALA A 17 3.16 6.16 0.20
N LEU A 18 3.30 5.17 1.11
CA LEU A 18 4.24 5.24 2.24
C LEU A 18 5.68 5.38 1.75
N LYS A 19 6.12 4.55 0.78
CA LYS A 19 7.44 4.68 0.16
C LYS A 19 7.67 6.03 -0.53
N ALA A 20 6.62 6.63 -1.09
CA ALA A 20 6.73 7.98 -1.65
C ALA A 20 6.90 9.04 -0.56
N ALA A 21 6.24 8.88 0.59
CA ALA A 21 6.40 9.76 1.74
C ALA A 21 7.80 9.63 2.39
N GLU A 22 8.39 8.44 2.44
CA GLU A 22 9.76 8.22 2.91
C GLU A 22 10.80 9.06 2.15
N LYS A 23 10.54 9.33 0.86
CA LYS A 23 11.41 10.17 0.02
C LYS A 23 11.41 11.65 0.41
N LEU A 24 10.47 12.08 1.25
CA LEU A 24 10.47 13.43 1.83
C LEU A 24 11.60 13.62 2.85
N ILE A 25 12.14 12.51 3.35
CA ILE A 25 13.29 12.49 4.25
C ILE A 25 14.51 12.05 3.44
N PRO A 26 15.59 12.84 3.38
CA PRO A 26 16.83 12.44 2.72
C PRO A 26 17.34 11.11 3.26
N GLU A 27 17.86 10.26 2.39
CA GLU A 27 18.22 8.87 2.70
C GLU A 27 19.20 8.76 3.87
N ASP A 28 20.21 9.63 3.90
CA ASP A 28 21.24 9.69 4.96
C ASP A 28 20.65 10.02 6.35
N PHE A 29 19.48 10.65 6.41
CA PHE A 29 18.86 11.09 7.66
C PHE A 29 17.64 10.29 8.07
N ARG A 30 17.24 9.29 7.28
CA ARG A 30 16.06 8.46 7.60
C ARG A 30 16.18 7.74 8.93
N ALA A 31 17.37 7.23 9.26
CA ALA A 31 17.61 6.55 10.54
C ALA A 31 17.31 7.42 11.76
N PHE A 32 17.42 8.73 11.62
CA PHE A 32 17.20 9.69 12.72
C PHE A 32 15.83 10.37 12.66
N ASN A 33 15.32 10.61 11.44
CA ASN A 33 14.15 11.44 11.20
C ASN A 33 12.92 10.63 10.76
N MET A 34 12.98 9.31 10.83
CA MET A 34 11.85 8.44 10.53
C MET A 34 11.62 7.47 11.68
N SER A 35 10.35 7.31 12.08
CA SER A 35 9.93 6.31 13.06
C SER A 35 8.77 5.52 12.49
N VAL A 36 8.81 4.20 12.67
CA VAL A 36 7.71 3.30 12.30
C VAL A 36 7.21 2.64 13.58
N LEU A 37 5.96 2.86 13.90
CA LEU A 37 5.31 2.36 15.11
C LEU A 37 4.19 1.38 14.70
N TYR A 38 3.98 0.37 15.51
CA TYR A 38 2.92 -0.63 15.33
C TYR A 38 1.99 -0.58 16.53
N GLU A 39 0.73 -0.25 16.29
CA GLU A 39 -0.31 -0.11 17.32
C GLU A 39 0.19 0.64 18.58
N PRO A 40 0.81 1.83 18.42
CA PRO A 40 1.33 2.58 19.55
C PRO A 40 0.21 3.06 20.45
N ASP A 41 0.52 3.23 21.74
CA ASP A 41 -0.31 4.03 22.63
C ASP A 41 -0.19 5.55 22.33
N ALA A 42 -0.98 6.36 23.01
CA ALA A 42 -1.01 7.81 22.76
C ALA A 42 0.29 8.50 23.15
N ASP A 43 0.96 8.00 24.19
CA ASP A 43 2.20 8.63 24.70
C ASP A 43 3.35 8.33 23.76
N ALA A 44 3.53 7.08 23.30
CA ALA A 44 4.55 6.71 22.33
C ALA A 44 4.36 7.43 20.98
N LEU A 45 3.11 7.61 20.54
CA LEU A 45 2.81 8.34 19.32
C LEU A 45 3.15 9.83 19.46
N THR A 46 2.78 10.43 20.58
CA THR A 46 3.08 11.82 20.90
C THR A 46 4.58 12.04 20.98
N GLU A 47 5.31 11.23 21.74
CA GLU A 47 6.77 11.33 21.87
C GLU A 47 7.48 11.24 20.51
N ALA A 48 7.07 10.30 19.67
CA ALA A 48 7.62 10.16 18.32
C ALA A 48 7.40 11.41 17.46
N CYS A 49 6.26 12.07 17.58
CA CYS A 49 5.93 13.29 16.83
C CYS A 49 6.60 14.55 17.42
N GLU A 50 6.80 14.60 18.74
CA GLU A 50 7.46 15.74 19.44
C GLU A 50 8.99 15.74 19.26
N THR A 51 9.56 14.59 18.90
CA THR A 51 11.00 14.49 18.64
C THR A 51 11.37 15.36 17.46
N LEU A 52 12.24 16.34 17.65
CA LEU A 52 12.70 17.24 16.59
C LEU A 52 13.57 16.50 15.56
N PRO A 53 13.48 16.88 14.29
CA PRO A 53 14.34 16.30 13.25
C PRO A 53 15.80 16.68 13.47
N LEU A 54 16.72 15.73 13.22
CA LEU A 54 18.16 15.94 13.24
C LEU A 54 18.67 16.15 11.81
N PHE A 55 19.47 17.19 11.59
CA PHE A 55 20.08 17.50 10.29
C PHE A 55 19.09 17.65 9.13
N GLY A 56 17.85 18.09 9.41
CA GLY A 56 16.81 18.29 8.39
C GLY A 56 15.63 19.06 8.93
N ASP A 57 14.68 19.39 8.05
CA ASP A 57 13.51 20.22 8.37
C ASP A 57 12.27 19.40 8.72
N ARG A 58 12.31 18.10 8.51
CA ARG A 58 11.13 17.23 8.61
C ARG A 58 11.42 15.92 9.31
N ARG A 59 10.43 15.48 10.06
CA ARG A 59 10.35 14.15 10.68
C ARG A 59 9.13 13.41 10.14
N LEU A 60 9.29 12.14 9.82
CA LEU A 60 8.22 11.26 9.39
C LEU A 60 7.94 10.20 10.45
N VAL A 61 6.71 10.17 10.93
CA VAL A 61 6.21 9.12 11.83
C VAL A 61 5.16 8.31 11.09
N VAL A 62 5.40 7.03 10.92
CA VAL A 62 4.45 6.08 10.32
C VAL A 62 3.85 5.24 11.44
N CYS A 63 2.54 5.31 11.60
CA CYS A 63 1.79 4.56 12.60
C CYS A 63 0.97 3.48 11.90
N ASN A 64 1.36 2.22 12.02
CA ASN A 64 0.65 1.08 11.48
C ASN A 64 -0.34 0.53 12.50
N GLY A 65 -1.62 0.77 12.29
CA GLY A 65 -2.67 0.47 13.23
C GLY A 65 -2.75 1.49 14.37
N LEU A 66 -3.80 1.40 15.14
CA LEU A 66 -4.03 2.18 16.37
C LEU A 66 -4.37 1.21 17.48
N ALA A 67 -3.73 1.34 18.64
CA ALA A 67 -4.01 0.49 19.79
C ALA A 67 -5.48 0.59 20.20
N SER A 68 -6.02 -0.50 20.73
CA SER A 68 -7.36 -0.51 21.31
C SER A 68 -7.38 0.32 22.60
N GLY A 69 -8.42 1.15 22.79
CA GLY A 69 -8.58 1.95 24.00
C GLY A 69 -7.86 3.31 23.98
N LEU A 70 -7.36 3.74 22.83
CA LEU A 70 -6.84 5.11 22.65
C LEU A 70 -7.91 6.17 22.94
N ASP A 71 -7.48 7.25 23.62
CA ASP A 71 -8.27 8.45 23.78
C ASP A 71 -8.23 9.27 22.48
N TYR A 72 -9.10 8.91 21.54
CA TYR A 72 -9.18 9.55 20.23
C TYR A 72 -9.50 11.05 20.26
N PRO A 73 -10.37 11.55 21.15
CA PRO A 73 -10.53 12.99 21.35
C PRO A 73 -9.24 13.70 21.70
N LYS A 74 -8.51 13.19 22.69
CA LYS A 74 -7.20 13.74 23.11
C LYS A 74 -6.19 13.74 21.96
N LEU A 75 -6.15 12.64 21.20
CA LEU A 75 -5.26 12.54 20.05
C LEU A 75 -5.65 13.49 18.92
N ALA A 76 -6.94 13.69 18.68
CA ALA A 76 -7.44 14.68 17.71
C ALA A 76 -7.06 16.12 18.10
N ASP A 77 -7.11 16.46 19.40
CA ASP A 77 -6.67 17.76 19.90
C ASP A 77 -5.13 17.92 19.85
N TYR A 78 -4.40 16.82 20.04
CA TYR A 78 -2.94 16.83 19.92
C TYR A 78 -2.48 17.15 18.50
N ILE A 79 -3.12 16.53 17.50
CA ILE A 79 -2.73 16.74 16.08
C ILE A 79 -2.76 18.22 15.67
N GLU A 80 -3.63 19.04 16.28
CA GLU A 80 -3.64 20.49 16.03
C GLU A 80 -2.38 21.20 16.52
N LYS A 81 -1.78 20.65 17.56
CA LYS A 81 -0.64 21.26 18.26
C LYS A 81 0.69 20.61 17.88
N MET A 82 0.63 19.56 17.06
CA MET A 82 1.79 18.80 16.62
C MET A 82 2.81 19.73 15.93
N PRO A 83 4.12 19.54 16.15
CA PRO A 83 5.15 20.36 15.53
C PRO A 83 5.01 20.41 13.99
N GLU A 84 5.18 21.59 13.42
CA GLU A 84 5.12 21.79 11.96
C GLU A 84 6.21 21.01 11.20
N SER A 85 7.28 20.63 11.87
CA SER A 85 8.33 19.77 11.30
C SER A 85 7.89 18.31 11.16
N SER A 86 6.84 17.87 11.86
CA SER A 86 6.42 16.47 11.91
C SER A 86 5.35 16.17 10.87
N ILE A 87 5.46 15.00 10.28
CA ILE A 87 4.49 14.38 9.37
C ILE A 87 4.07 13.05 10.00
N LEU A 88 2.80 12.91 10.35
CA LEU A 88 2.24 11.68 10.89
C LEU A 88 1.39 10.99 9.82
N LEU A 89 1.76 9.78 9.45
CA LEU A 89 0.96 8.92 8.58
C LEU A 89 0.35 7.79 9.39
N ILE A 90 -0.97 7.82 9.54
CA ILE A 90 -1.73 6.77 10.22
C ILE A 90 -2.23 5.81 9.16
N ASN A 91 -1.67 4.60 9.12
CA ASN A 91 -2.02 3.54 8.18
C ASN A 91 -2.92 2.52 8.85
N ILE A 92 -4.15 2.40 8.39
CA ILE A 92 -5.16 1.45 8.92
C ILE A 92 -5.53 0.47 7.81
N LYS A 93 -5.51 -0.82 8.14
CA LYS A 93 -6.04 -1.86 7.25
C LYS A 93 -7.58 -1.79 7.28
N GLY A 94 -8.18 -1.83 6.08
CA GLY A 94 -9.63 -1.68 5.95
C GLY A 94 -10.15 -0.28 6.27
N ALA A 95 -11.43 -0.19 6.54
CA ALA A 95 -12.10 1.06 6.84
C ALA A 95 -11.91 1.46 8.31
N ALA A 96 -11.45 2.69 8.56
CA ALA A 96 -11.42 3.25 9.89
C ALA A 96 -12.84 3.55 10.41
N ASP A 97 -13.05 3.37 11.73
CA ASP A 97 -14.35 3.67 12.34
C ASP A 97 -14.74 5.14 12.15
N SER A 98 -15.77 5.37 11.37
CA SER A 98 -16.30 6.71 11.07
C SER A 98 -16.83 7.46 12.28
N LYS A 99 -17.08 6.80 13.41
CA LYS A 99 -17.51 7.42 14.66
C LYS A 99 -16.35 8.02 15.44
N ASN A 100 -15.13 7.58 15.15
CA ASN A 100 -13.91 8.04 15.78
C ASN A 100 -13.68 9.54 15.51
N SER A 101 -13.44 10.34 16.55
CA SER A 101 -13.25 11.79 16.46
C SER A 101 -12.04 12.17 15.63
N LEU A 102 -10.93 11.41 15.75
CA LEU A 102 -9.72 11.59 14.95
C LEU A 102 -10.00 11.37 13.45
N VAL A 103 -10.69 10.28 13.12
CA VAL A 103 -11.05 9.95 11.73
C VAL A 103 -11.98 11.01 11.14
N LYS A 104 -13.00 11.43 11.89
CA LYS A 104 -13.91 12.51 11.47
C LYS A 104 -13.16 13.80 11.16
N ARG A 105 -12.23 14.16 12.03
CA ARG A 105 -11.42 15.34 11.85
C ARG A 105 -10.55 15.27 10.61
N LEU A 106 -9.74 14.21 10.47
CA LEU A 106 -8.88 14.08 9.31
C LEU A 106 -9.66 14.02 7.99
N ARG A 107 -10.86 13.45 7.99
CA ARG A 107 -11.78 13.50 6.83
C ARG A 107 -12.28 14.91 6.54
N SER A 108 -12.71 15.65 7.56
CA SER A 108 -13.21 17.01 7.37
C SER A 108 -12.14 17.99 6.87
N GLU A 109 -10.88 17.74 7.20
CA GLU A 109 -9.71 18.51 6.74
C GLU A 109 -9.17 18.05 5.37
N GLY A 110 -9.78 17.04 4.74
CA GLY A 110 -9.30 16.47 3.48
C GLY A 110 -7.95 15.73 3.62
N ARG A 111 -7.63 15.26 4.82
CA ARG A 111 -6.38 14.56 5.16
C ARG A 111 -6.57 13.04 5.35
N ALA A 112 -7.70 12.51 4.94
CA ALA A 112 -7.95 11.07 4.89
C ALA A 112 -8.00 10.62 3.44
N VAL A 113 -7.20 9.60 3.11
CA VAL A 113 -7.15 8.99 1.78
C VAL A 113 -7.65 7.56 1.89
N GLU A 114 -8.58 7.20 1.03
CA GLU A 114 -9.16 5.87 0.94
C GLU A 114 -8.51 5.11 -0.23
N PHE A 115 -8.04 3.91 0.06
CA PHE A 115 -7.40 3.02 -0.90
C PHE A 115 -8.27 1.78 -1.06
N ASP A 116 -9.29 1.92 -1.90
CA ASP A 116 -10.18 0.84 -2.28
C ASP A 116 -9.54 -0.07 -3.33
N GLU A 117 -10.08 -1.27 -3.49
CA GLU A 117 -9.68 -2.16 -4.58
C GLU A 117 -9.75 -1.44 -5.93
N LEU A 118 -8.72 -1.60 -6.72
CA LEU A 118 -8.65 -0.95 -8.03
C LEU A 118 -9.60 -1.62 -9.04
N PRO A 119 -10.36 -0.83 -9.80
CA PRO A 119 -11.12 -1.38 -10.91
C PRO A 119 -10.18 -1.95 -11.97
N LEU A 120 -10.63 -2.99 -12.67
CA LEU A 120 -9.84 -3.70 -13.68
C LEU A 120 -9.23 -2.75 -14.74
N SER A 121 -9.95 -1.69 -15.09
CA SER A 121 -9.47 -0.67 -16.03
C SER A 121 -8.20 0.04 -15.55
N ASP A 122 -8.08 0.27 -14.25
CA ASP A 122 -6.94 0.96 -13.66
C ASP A 122 -5.77 0.00 -13.40
N ILE A 123 -6.08 -1.27 -13.09
CA ILE A 123 -5.08 -2.35 -13.07
C ILE A 123 -4.41 -2.49 -14.44
N ILE A 124 -5.18 -2.52 -15.52
CA ILE A 124 -4.66 -2.60 -16.91
C ILE A 124 -3.73 -1.42 -17.20
N LYS A 125 -4.17 -0.20 -16.89
CA LYS A 125 -3.35 1.02 -17.09
C LYS A 125 -2.05 0.96 -16.27
N TRP A 126 -2.16 0.49 -15.03
CA TRP A 126 -1.02 0.34 -14.14
C TRP A 126 -0.01 -0.68 -14.70
N CYS A 127 -0.46 -1.84 -15.18
CA CYS A 127 0.39 -2.85 -15.82
C CYS A 127 1.13 -2.28 -17.02
N MET A 128 0.42 -1.62 -17.93
CA MET A 128 1.02 -1.00 -19.12
C MET A 128 2.07 0.06 -18.75
N LYS A 129 1.74 0.95 -17.81
CA LYS A 129 2.64 1.99 -17.33
C LYS A 129 3.89 1.42 -16.67
N THR A 130 3.73 0.36 -15.87
CA THR A 130 4.83 -0.29 -15.15
C THR A 130 5.75 -1.02 -16.13
N ALA A 131 5.20 -1.78 -17.08
CA ALA A 131 5.98 -2.44 -18.13
C ALA A 131 6.79 -1.42 -18.95
N ASN A 132 6.14 -0.36 -19.44
CA ASN A 132 6.79 0.68 -20.22
C ASN A 132 7.90 1.40 -19.44
N LYS A 133 7.71 1.67 -18.15
CA LYS A 133 8.73 2.29 -17.29
C LYS A 133 9.98 1.42 -17.16
N GLN A 134 9.83 0.10 -17.25
CA GLN A 134 10.92 -0.87 -17.17
C GLN A 134 11.44 -1.28 -18.57
N GLY A 135 10.98 -0.61 -19.62
CA GLY A 135 11.46 -0.82 -20.98
C GLY A 135 10.81 -1.99 -21.72
N ALA A 136 9.73 -2.58 -21.21
CA ALA A 136 8.97 -3.63 -21.89
C ALA A 136 7.68 -3.06 -22.49
N ALA A 137 7.32 -3.50 -23.69
CA ALA A 137 6.05 -3.13 -24.31
C ALA A 137 4.93 -4.07 -23.87
N LEU A 138 3.76 -3.52 -23.53
CA LEU A 138 2.55 -4.27 -23.17
C LEU A 138 1.34 -3.51 -23.71
N ASP A 139 0.57 -4.16 -24.58
CA ASP A 139 -0.69 -3.60 -25.10
C ASP A 139 -1.88 -3.84 -24.16
N SER A 140 -2.97 -3.11 -24.38
CA SER A 140 -4.16 -3.12 -23.51
C SER A 140 -4.88 -4.48 -23.51
N ASP A 141 -4.95 -5.17 -24.64
CA ASP A 141 -5.65 -6.46 -24.75
C ASP A 141 -4.87 -7.59 -24.09
N THR A 142 -3.55 -7.55 -24.24
CA THR A 142 -2.63 -8.46 -23.55
C THR A 142 -2.64 -8.20 -22.04
N ALA A 143 -2.63 -6.92 -21.61
CA ALA A 143 -2.74 -6.55 -20.19
C ALA A 143 -4.08 -6.98 -19.57
N ARG A 144 -5.18 -6.88 -20.32
CA ARG A 144 -6.50 -7.38 -19.90
C ARG A 144 -6.49 -8.90 -19.73
N THR A 145 -5.90 -9.62 -20.69
CA THR A 145 -5.76 -11.08 -20.60
C THR A 145 -4.95 -11.49 -19.38
N PHE A 146 -3.84 -10.81 -19.15
CA PHE A 146 -2.98 -11.02 -17.98
C PHE A 146 -3.73 -10.80 -16.66
N ALA A 147 -4.38 -9.64 -16.49
CA ALA A 147 -5.14 -9.34 -15.28
C ALA A 147 -6.33 -10.31 -15.07
N GLY A 148 -6.96 -10.78 -16.14
CA GLY A 148 -8.01 -11.80 -16.06
C GLY A 148 -7.51 -13.17 -15.58
N LEU A 149 -6.25 -13.50 -15.80
CA LEU A 149 -5.63 -14.75 -15.33
C LEU A 149 -5.12 -14.67 -13.90
N VAL A 150 -4.51 -13.52 -13.52
CA VAL A 150 -3.90 -13.33 -12.20
C VAL A 150 -4.93 -12.89 -11.16
N GLY A 151 -6.00 -12.21 -11.57
CA GLY A 151 -7.02 -11.63 -10.69
C GLY A 151 -6.79 -10.14 -10.45
N THR A 152 -7.35 -9.62 -9.34
CA THR A 152 -7.32 -8.18 -9.00
C THR A 152 -6.38 -7.84 -7.85
N ASP A 153 -5.74 -8.82 -7.21
CA ASP A 153 -4.75 -8.58 -6.17
C ASP A 153 -3.51 -7.90 -6.75
N MET A 154 -3.28 -6.65 -6.38
CA MET A 154 -2.18 -5.86 -6.92
C MET A 154 -0.79 -6.39 -6.54
N THR A 155 -0.67 -7.12 -5.43
CA THR A 155 0.59 -7.75 -5.03
C THR A 155 0.90 -8.92 -5.97
N ALA A 156 -0.09 -9.78 -6.24
CA ALA A 156 0.04 -10.86 -7.21
C ALA A 156 0.30 -10.29 -8.62
N ILE A 157 -0.47 -9.31 -9.06
CA ILE A 157 -0.29 -8.60 -10.34
C ILE A 157 1.13 -8.06 -10.48
N SER A 158 1.64 -7.38 -9.46
CA SER A 158 2.99 -6.79 -9.48
C SER A 158 4.07 -7.85 -9.62
N ASN A 159 3.98 -8.93 -8.84
CA ASN A 159 4.95 -9.99 -8.85
C ASN A 159 4.97 -10.75 -10.18
N GLU A 160 3.80 -11.09 -10.70
CA GLU A 160 3.69 -11.81 -11.98
C GLU A 160 4.10 -10.93 -13.17
N LEU A 161 3.70 -9.65 -13.16
CA LEU A 161 4.12 -8.70 -14.19
C LEU A 161 5.65 -8.54 -14.21
N GLN A 162 6.30 -8.49 -13.04
CA GLN A 162 7.75 -8.41 -12.96
C GLN A 162 8.43 -9.61 -13.62
N LYS A 163 7.93 -10.83 -13.38
CA LYS A 163 8.45 -12.05 -14.05
C LYS A 163 8.33 -11.97 -15.57
N LEU A 164 7.20 -11.44 -16.09
CA LEU A 164 7.00 -11.25 -17.52
C LEU A 164 7.99 -10.24 -18.09
N ILE A 165 8.20 -9.11 -17.41
CA ILE A 165 9.16 -8.08 -17.81
C ILE A 165 10.57 -8.65 -17.85
N ASP A 166 10.98 -9.37 -16.80
CA ASP A 166 12.30 -10.00 -16.71
C ASP A 166 12.51 -11.05 -17.81
N THR A 167 11.45 -11.77 -18.17
CA THR A 167 11.50 -12.80 -19.22
C THR A 167 11.71 -12.19 -20.62
N VAL A 168 11.06 -11.07 -20.93
CA VAL A 168 11.21 -10.45 -22.25
C VAL A 168 12.42 -9.51 -22.35
N GLY A 169 12.89 -9.02 -21.22
CA GLY A 169 14.03 -8.09 -21.12
C GLY A 169 13.74 -6.68 -21.67
N PRO A 170 14.74 -5.79 -21.59
CA PRO A 170 14.61 -4.42 -22.08
C PRO A 170 14.38 -4.38 -23.61
N GLY A 171 13.38 -3.60 -24.04
CA GLY A 171 12.99 -3.51 -25.46
C GLY A 171 12.09 -4.67 -25.93
N GLY A 172 11.85 -5.66 -25.07
CA GLY A 172 10.97 -6.79 -25.38
C GLY A 172 9.48 -6.45 -25.32
N THR A 173 8.66 -7.33 -25.92
CA THR A 173 7.21 -7.20 -25.92
C THR A 173 6.57 -8.37 -25.19
N ILE A 174 5.73 -8.06 -24.20
CA ILE A 174 4.93 -9.06 -23.49
C ILE A 174 3.76 -9.42 -24.38
N THR A 175 3.68 -10.70 -24.74
CA THR A 175 2.61 -11.26 -25.61
C THR A 175 1.78 -12.28 -24.86
N ARG A 176 0.63 -12.67 -25.42
CA ARG A 176 -0.19 -13.77 -24.85
C ARG A 176 0.57 -15.10 -24.73
N ASP A 177 1.49 -15.36 -25.66
CA ASP A 177 2.37 -16.54 -25.61
C ASP A 177 3.34 -16.45 -24.43
N THR A 178 3.93 -15.28 -24.18
CA THR A 178 4.77 -15.06 -23.00
C THR A 178 3.99 -15.29 -21.70
N ILE A 179 2.77 -14.76 -21.61
CA ILE A 179 1.89 -14.98 -20.46
C ILE A 179 1.62 -16.46 -20.26
N SER A 180 1.20 -17.18 -21.30
CA SER A 180 0.89 -18.62 -21.21
C SER A 180 2.07 -19.44 -20.70
N ARG A 181 3.29 -19.14 -21.14
CA ARG A 181 4.48 -19.86 -20.70
C ARG A 181 4.89 -19.57 -19.25
N CYS A 182 4.67 -18.35 -18.79
CA CYS A 182 5.10 -17.92 -17.45
C CYS A 182 4.04 -18.16 -16.36
N THR A 183 2.74 -18.17 -16.71
CA THR A 183 1.62 -18.30 -15.77
C THR A 183 1.06 -19.72 -15.62
N VAL A 184 1.60 -20.70 -16.30
CA VAL A 184 1.13 -22.11 -16.21
C VAL A 184 1.11 -22.62 -14.74
N GLY A 185 2.06 -22.18 -13.90
CA GLY A 185 2.08 -22.56 -12.49
C GLY A 185 0.94 -21.98 -11.63
N ILE A 186 0.30 -20.89 -12.04
CA ILE A 186 -0.78 -20.24 -11.26
C ILE A 186 -2.08 -21.01 -11.44
N ILE A 187 -2.37 -21.49 -12.66
CA ILE A 187 -3.60 -22.24 -12.96
C ILE A 187 -3.58 -23.58 -12.23
N GLU A 188 -2.44 -24.26 -12.17
CA GLU A 188 -2.32 -25.53 -11.42
C GLU A 188 -2.45 -25.31 -9.91
N PHE A 189 -1.93 -24.20 -9.37
CA PHE A 189 -2.02 -23.90 -7.95
C PHE A 189 -3.45 -23.54 -7.53
N CYS A 190 -4.19 -22.78 -8.32
CA CYS A 190 -5.60 -22.50 -8.09
C CYS A 190 -6.47 -23.77 -8.14
N LEU A 191 -6.22 -24.70 -9.07
CA LEU A 191 -6.96 -25.95 -9.17
C LEU A 191 -6.69 -26.90 -7.99
N LEU A 192 -5.47 -26.89 -7.43
CA LEU A 192 -5.13 -27.69 -6.24
C LEU A 192 -5.82 -27.19 -4.97
N TYR A 193 -6.06 -25.88 -4.85
CA TYR A 193 -6.74 -25.30 -3.67
C TYR A 193 -8.28 -25.27 -3.79
N THR A 194 -8.83 -25.37 -5.01
CA THR A 194 -10.28 -25.40 -5.23
C THR A 194 -10.85 -26.81 -5.33
N SER A 195 -10.03 -27.85 -5.38
CA SER A 195 -10.50 -29.23 -5.29
C SER A 195 -10.88 -29.56 -3.86
N PRO A 196 -12.13 -30.01 -3.59
CA PRO A 196 -12.52 -30.47 -2.26
C PRO A 196 -11.58 -31.61 -1.83
N SER A 197 -11.10 -31.51 -0.58
CA SER A 197 -10.25 -32.56 -0.01
C SER A 197 -10.99 -33.91 -0.06
N PRO A 198 -10.30 -35.01 -0.42
CA PRO A 198 -10.92 -36.36 -0.40
C PRO A 198 -11.47 -36.78 0.95
N ARG A 199 -11.22 -36.02 2.03
CA ARG A 199 -11.72 -36.30 3.39
C ARG A 199 -13.13 -35.77 3.66
N ASP A 200 -13.73 -34.97 2.78
CA ASP A 200 -15.07 -34.41 2.99
C ASP A 200 -16.19 -35.27 2.38
N THR A 201 -15.87 -36.39 1.77
CA THR A 201 -16.84 -37.31 1.13
C THR A 201 -17.18 -38.55 1.96
N GLU A 202 -16.69 -38.67 3.20
CA GLU A 202 -17.08 -39.75 4.12
C GLU A 202 -17.79 -39.19 5.37
N ARG A 203 -19.10 -38.83 5.19
CA ARG A 203 -20.13 -38.87 6.25
C ARG A 203 -21.52 -39.00 5.65
#